data_253bc4a66c610656b8e96838f22af77c
#
_entry.id   253bc4a66c610656b8e96838f22af77c
#
_cell.length_a   1.000
_cell.length_b   1.000
_cell.length_c   1.000
_cell.angle_alpha   90.00
_cell.angle_beta   90.00
_cell.angle_gamma   90.00
#
_symmetry.space_group_name_H-M   'P 1'
#
loop_
_entity.id
_entity.type
_entity.pdbx_description
1 polymer ?
#
loop_
_entity_poly.entity_id
_entity_poly.type
_entity_poly.pdbx_seq_one_letter_code
_entity_poly.pdbx_strand_id
1 'polypeptide(L)'
;MTTPTQRATTKKSVLVLAGEGPYFKNSSYYHGTMFDRGATHPLAPEYPRHPLGGLRLTDLRYRDGARWSPLLRPKRGAVPHLTSYTLESILLAAERPFEILDLLDVWDLNREPAAHHDVVFLSTTFICDRRTLTRALDWIRQRCGGALVVLGGQYSNLKYDRIMRVHPEVDIIVRGDGEEAIPLLLAALDGRGELDEVPNLVVRTGPGTHRQTAFRYIDLEAYPSPGFGRLQRPVVPYESMRGCPFSCRFCSFPMASPRWRYKSAEKIAADWARYHELNGAGHIRAMDSTFTVPPRRMRQLLDLLPAVDVTWEAYTRANVITGRETVDRLAEAHCATLSIGFESMSPKSLDLMHKQVRAEHNRRAHEALSDGPVKYRCSFMVGYPGEAPEDYELTHEFLAGEYTGHFMLSVFSMTDETMPVWQDAERLGIHVDDFEDPDSGWTHAGMDHTTARKLHRRTLDEVRLRNDRAVLLLWQTDYHTPLVPGLSVKENLWAEKLVERLGMLPVDVPDPRQRVDAAAPLLDSLELLGVRATNHPPDGRSGEMA
;
A
#
# COMPACT_ATOMS: atom_id res chain seq x y z
N MET A 1 20.41 26.32 -53.12
CA MET A 1 19.28 25.67 -52.38
C MET A 1 19.87 24.88 -51.23
N THR A 2 19.92 25.49 -50.08
CA THR A 2 20.43 24.86 -48.86
C THR A 2 19.29 24.10 -48.21
N THR A 3 19.42 22.79 -48.11
CA THR A 3 18.54 21.89 -47.41
C THR A 3 18.44 22.32 -45.94
N PRO A 4 17.25 22.45 -45.35
CA PRO A 4 17.15 22.74 -43.92
C PRO A 4 17.64 21.52 -43.15
N THR A 5 18.70 21.69 -42.40
CA THR A 5 19.18 20.74 -41.40
C THR A 5 18.06 20.58 -40.38
N GLN A 6 17.37 19.43 -40.38
CA GLN A 6 16.49 19.02 -39.29
C GLN A 6 17.34 19.05 -38.01
N ARG A 7 17.11 20.04 -37.16
CA ARG A 7 17.58 20.00 -35.77
C ARG A 7 16.95 18.74 -35.14
N ALA A 8 17.80 17.80 -34.81
CA ALA A 8 17.39 16.67 -33.99
C ALA A 8 16.78 17.27 -32.71
N THR A 9 15.47 17.16 -32.56
CA THR A 9 14.77 17.55 -31.33
C THR A 9 15.24 16.58 -30.25
N THR A 10 16.05 17.10 -29.32
CA THR A 10 16.48 16.30 -28.15
C THR A 10 15.26 15.88 -27.36
N LYS A 11 15.13 14.56 -27.13
CA LYS A 11 14.06 14.00 -26.30
C LYS A 11 14.12 14.63 -24.91
N LYS A 12 13.00 15.17 -24.41
CA LYS A 12 12.92 15.76 -23.06
C LYS A 12 13.18 14.69 -21.99
N SER A 13 13.99 15.07 -21.00
CA SER A 13 14.27 14.22 -19.83
C SER A 13 13.14 14.27 -18.80
N VAL A 14 12.92 13.15 -18.09
CA VAL A 14 11.79 12.99 -17.18
C VAL A 14 12.28 12.61 -15.77
N LEU A 15 11.83 13.33 -14.76
CA LEU A 15 11.89 12.90 -13.36
C LEU A 15 10.54 12.28 -12.97
N VAL A 16 10.56 11.06 -12.46
CA VAL A 16 9.39 10.41 -11.88
C VAL A 16 9.48 10.47 -10.36
N LEU A 17 8.49 11.07 -9.74
CA LEU A 17 8.27 11.06 -8.29
C LEU A 17 7.09 10.14 -8.01
N ALA A 18 7.34 8.98 -7.43
CA ALA A 18 6.32 7.99 -7.13
C ALA A 18 6.68 7.23 -5.85
N GLY A 19 5.73 6.48 -5.31
CA GLY A 19 5.94 5.70 -4.10
C GLY A 19 5.06 6.15 -2.96
N GLU A 20 5.31 5.59 -1.79
CA GLU A 20 4.57 5.96 -0.57
C GLU A 20 4.97 7.36 -0.14
N GLY A 21 3.99 8.23 0.01
CA GLY A 21 4.21 9.58 0.53
C GLY A 21 4.42 9.57 2.05
N PRO A 22 4.82 10.72 2.62
CA PRO A 22 4.98 10.88 4.06
C PRO A 22 3.67 10.67 4.84
N TYR A 23 2.55 10.62 4.14
CA TYR A 23 1.23 10.36 4.69
C TYR A 23 1.18 9.09 5.53
N PHE A 24 1.80 7.98 5.08
CA PHE A 24 1.85 6.74 5.85
C PHE A 24 2.60 6.84 7.17
N LYS A 25 3.51 7.80 7.32
CA LYS A 25 4.24 8.04 8.56
C LYS A 25 3.53 8.99 9.53
N ASN A 26 2.80 9.96 9.01
CA ASN A 26 2.25 11.08 9.78
C ASN A 26 0.72 11.14 9.74
N SER A 27 0.05 10.12 9.18
CA SER A 27 -1.40 10.17 9.03
C SER A 27 -2.12 9.75 10.31
N SER A 28 -3.38 10.16 10.40
CA SER A 28 -4.35 9.65 11.37
C SER A 28 -4.48 8.11 11.34
N TYR A 29 -4.05 7.47 10.26
CA TYR A 29 -3.98 6.01 10.13
C TYR A 29 -3.08 5.39 11.20
N TYR A 30 -1.98 6.07 11.55
CA TYR A 30 -1.08 5.68 12.62
C TYR A 30 -1.31 6.50 13.91
N HIS A 31 -1.96 7.66 13.82
CA HIS A 31 -2.35 8.45 14.99
C HIS A 31 -3.40 7.69 15.80
N GLY A 32 -3.12 7.49 17.06
CA GLY A 32 -3.97 6.70 17.94
C GLY A 32 -3.67 5.22 17.96
N THR A 33 -2.59 4.76 17.33
CA THR A 33 -2.06 3.41 17.54
C THR A 33 -1.46 3.31 18.95
N MET A 34 -1.22 2.08 19.42
CA MET A 34 -0.58 1.83 20.72
C MET A 34 0.79 2.50 20.86
N PHE A 35 1.41 2.90 19.75
CA PHE A 35 2.72 3.53 19.70
C PHE A 35 2.70 5.07 19.84
N ASP A 36 1.52 5.68 19.85
CA ASP A 36 1.33 7.14 19.92
C ASP A 36 1.48 7.71 21.35
N ARG A 37 1.86 6.89 22.31
CA ARG A 37 2.04 7.28 23.72
C ARG A 37 3.46 7.74 24.07
N GLY A 38 4.13 8.45 23.15
CA GLY A 38 5.51 8.87 23.34
C GLY A 38 6.55 7.77 23.06
N ALA A 39 6.09 6.61 22.62
CA ALA A 39 6.94 5.63 22.01
C ALA A 39 7.11 5.98 20.53
N THR A 40 8.28 5.85 20.02
CA THR A 40 8.59 6.00 18.60
C THR A 40 7.75 5.01 17.80
N HIS A 41 7.14 5.47 16.71
CA HIS A 41 6.36 4.60 15.83
C HIS A 41 7.22 3.39 15.40
N PRO A 42 6.68 2.14 15.36
CA PRO A 42 7.47 0.95 15.04
C PRO A 42 8.14 0.98 13.68
N LEU A 43 7.58 1.73 12.73
CA LEU A 43 8.21 1.97 11.43
C LEU A 43 9.22 3.11 11.47
N ALA A 44 9.33 3.86 12.58
CA ALA A 44 10.35 4.87 12.74
C ALA A 44 11.74 4.21 12.90
N PRO A 45 12.79 4.78 12.31
CA PRO A 45 14.15 4.22 12.41
C PRO A 45 14.64 4.02 13.85
N GLU A 46 14.12 4.79 14.80
CA GLU A 46 14.49 4.76 16.20
C GLU A 46 13.81 3.61 16.97
N TYR A 47 12.67 3.12 16.52
CA TYR A 47 11.91 2.11 17.22
C TYR A 47 12.70 0.80 17.42
N PRO A 48 13.33 0.21 16.38
CA PRO A 48 14.18 -0.96 16.55
C PRO A 48 15.42 -0.73 17.42
N ARG A 49 15.76 0.53 17.73
CA ARG A 49 16.90 0.90 18.56
C ARG A 49 16.55 1.11 20.03
N HIS A 50 15.28 0.91 20.41
CA HIS A 50 14.86 1.11 21.79
C HIS A 50 15.59 0.17 22.75
N PRO A 51 16.25 0.66 23.80
CA PRO A 51 17.04 -0.20 24.69
C PRO A 51 16.12 -1.02 25.59
N LEU A 52 16.23 -2.33 25.54
CA LEU A 52 15.63 -3.30 26.44
C LEU A 52 16.68 -3.68 27.49
N GLY A 53 16.90 -2.84 28.51
CA GLY A 53 17.92 -3.14 29.53
C GLY A 53 19.34 -3.39 28.98
N GLY A 54 19.73 -2.67 27.91
CA GLY A 54 21.01 -2.86 27.21
C GLY A 54 20.89 -3.67 25.90
N LEU A 55 19.78 -4.35 25.67
CA LEU A 55 19.44 -5.03 24.42
C LEU A 55 18.60 -4.12 23.52
N ARG A 56 18.82 -4.17 22.22
CA ARG A 56 18.01 -3.48 21.21
C ARG A 56 17.32 -4.51 20.33
N LEU A 57 16.12 -4.19 19.81
CA LEU A 57 15.46 -5.07 18.84
C LEU A 57 16.32 -5.29 17.58
N THR A 58 17.18 -4.33 17.23
CA THR A 58 18.15 -4.46 16.14
C THR A 58 19.25 -5.50 16.42
N ASP A 59 19.41 -5.95 17.66
CA ASP A 59 20.39 -6.98 18.03
C ASP A 59 19.84 -8.40 17.83
N LEU A 60 18.54 -8.52 17.54
CA LEU A 60 17.92 -9.82 17.24
C LEU A 60 18.44 -10.37 15.90
N ARG A 61 18.82 -11.64 15.91
CA ARG A 61 19.32 -12.38 14.75
C ARG A 61 18.60 -13.71 14.65
N TYR A 62 18.36 -14.17 13.44
CA TYR A 62 17.88 -15.52 13.17
C TYR A 62 18.99 -16.36 12.54
N ARG A 63 18.90 -17.67 12.72
CA ARG A 63 19.85 -18.61 12.17
C ARG A 63 19.57 -18.87 10.69
N ASP A 64 20.55 -18.58 9.84
CA ASP A 64 20.52 -18.80 8.40
C ASP A 64 21.66 -19.76 8.04
N GLY A 65 21.37 -21.06 8.08
CA GLY A 65 22.39 -22.10 7.98
C GLY A 65 23.44 -22.00 9.11
N ALA A 66 24.70 -21.73 8.74
CA ALA A 66 25.78 -21.52 9.69
C ALA A 66 25.93 -20.04 10.15
N ARG A 67 25.17 -19.12 9.59
CA ARG A 67 25.29 -17.67 9.84
C ARG A 67 24.13 -17.14 10.69
N TRP A 68 24.35 -15.97 11.28
CA TRP A 68 23.34 -15.21 12.00
C TRP A 68 23.01 -13.94 11.21
N SER A 69 21.78 -13.85 10.72
CA SER A 69 21.28 -12.74 9.93
C SER A 69 20.40 -11.80 10.77
N PRO A 70 20.36 -10.49 10.51
CA PRO A 70 19.48 -9.57 11.20
C PRO A 70 18.02 -10.00 11.07
N LEU A 71 17.30 -10.07 12.21
CA LEU A 71 15.87 -10.41 12.22
C LEU A 71 15.04 -9.26 11.65
N LEU A 72 15.27 -8.06 12.17
CA LEU A 72 14.60 -6.86 11.70
C LEU A 72 15.44 -6.22 10.60
N ARG A 73 14.88 -6.20 9.42
CA ARG A 73 15.51 -5.62 8.23
C ARG A 73 14.73 -4.37 7.88
N PRO A 74 15.18 -3.16 8.22
CA PRO A 74 14.57 -1.95 7.72
C PRO A 74 14.82 -1.88 6.22
N LYS A 75 13.89 -2.39 5.42
CA LYS A 75 13.92 -2.26 3.96
C LYS A 75 13.24 -0.93 3.60
N ARG A 76 14.01 0.12 3.51
CA ARG A 76 13.59 1.34 2.82
C ARG A 76 13.72 1.11 1.32
N GLY A 77 12.70 1.53 0.56
CA GLY A 77 12.73 1.46 -0.91
C GLY A 77 12.69 0.06 -1.52
N ALA A 78 12.48 -0.99 -0.72
CA ALA A 78 12.47 -2.38 -1.23
C ALA A 78 11.11 -2.83 -1.77
N VAL A 79 10.06 -2.03 -1.60
CA VAL A 79 8.71 -2.36 -2.08
C VAL A 79 8.47 -1.62 -3.39
N PRO A 80 8.49 -2.33 -4.53
CA PRO A 80 8.25 -1.68 -5.81
C PRO A 80 6.79 -1.22 -5.90
N HIS A 81 6.59 0.00 -6.39
CA HIS A 81 5.28 0.58 -6.59
C HIS A 81 4.81 0.37 -8.02
N LEU A 82 3.55 -0.05 -8.19
CA LEU A 82 2.97 -0.31 -9.51
C LEU A 82 3.13 0.89 -10.46
N THR A 83 2.84 2.10 -9.98
CA THR A 83 2.93 3.31 -10.82
C THR A 83 4.35 3.59 -11.31
N SER A 84 5.37 3.48 -10.42
CA SER A 84 6.77 3.69 -10.83
C SER A 84 7.22 2.67 -11.88
N TYR A 85 6.86 1.40 -11.70
CA TYR A 85 7.18 0.33 -12.68
C TYR A 85 6.44 0.51 -14.01
N THR A 86 5.18 0.95 -13.98
CA THR A 86 4.43 1.25 -15.21
C THR A 86 5.06 2.43 -15.95
N LEU A 87 5.40 3.51 -15.26
CA LEU A 87 6.08 4.67 -15.86
C LEU A 87 7.47 4.31 -16.37
N GLU A 88 8.25 3.54 -15.60
CA GLU A 88 9.55 3.03 -16.05
C GLU A 88 9.42 2.28 -17.37
N SER A 89 8.47 1.33 -17.46
CA SER A 89 8.22 0.56 -18.68
C SER A 89 7.88 1.45 -19.88
N ILE A 90 7.03 2.47 -19.67
CA ILE A 90 6.64 3.41 -20.72
C ILE A 90 7.86 4.23 -21.18
N LEU A 91 8.66 4.73 -20.25
CA LEU A 91 9.83 5.56 -20.54
C LEU A 91 10.96 4.76 -21.22
N LEU A 92 11.16 3.49 -20.80
CA LEU A 92 12.09 2.58 -21.46
C LEU A 92 11.65 2.30 -22.91
N ALA A 93 10.37 1.99 -23.14
CA ALA A 93 9.83 1.75 -24.47
C ALA A 93 9.91 3.01 -25.38
N ALA A 94 9.79 4.20 -24.79
CA ALA A 94 9.94 5.48 -25.48
C ALA A 94 11.42 5.90 -25.66
N GLU A 95 12.37 5.12 -25.13
CA GLU A 95 13.82 5.43 -25.10
C GLU A 95 14.08 6.84 -24.56
N ARG A 96 13.43 7.19 -23.41
CA ARG A 96 13.57 8.49 -22.75
C ARG A 96 14.68 8.47 -21.71
N PRO A 97 15.48 9.53 -21.59
CA PRO A 97 16.28 9.72 -20.39
C PRO A 97 15.36 10.02 -19.21
N PHE A 98 15.49 9.24 -18.13
CA PHE A 98 14.68 9.44 -16.93
C PHE A 98 15.42 9.08 -15.65
N GLU A 99 14.90 9.61 -14.55
CA GLU A 99 15.26 9.25 -13.18
C GLU A 99 13.97 8.96 -12.40
N ILE A 100 14.01 8.00 -11.49
CA ILE A 100 12.89 7.67 -10.59
C ILE A 100 13.36 7.88 -9.16
N LEU A 101 12.63 8.72 -8.41
CA LEU A 101 12.82 8.92 -6.99
C LEU A 101 11.58 8.44 -6.23
N ASP A 102 11.81 7.65 -5.17
CA ASP A 102 10.76 7.32 -4.22
C ASP A 102 10.44 8.54 -3.35
N LEU A 103 9.15 8.83 -3.16
CA LEU A 103 8.70 9.96 -2.36
C LEU A 103 9.17 9.88 -0.91
N LEU A 104 9.28 8.69 -0.32
CA LEU A 104 9.82 8.52 1.03
C LEU A 104 11.31 8.89 1.09
N ASP A 105 12.09 8.51 0.10
CA ASP A 105 13.52 8.86 0.05
C ASP A 105 13.71 10.36 -0.07
N VAL A 106 12.85 11.03 -0.86
CA VAL A 106 12.86 12.49 -0.99
C VAL A 106 12.64 13.16 0.37
N TRP A 107 11.68 12.67 1.17
CA TRP A 107 11.34 13.31 2.44
C TRP A 107 12.22 12.88 3.62
N ASP A 108 12.59 11.61 3.66
CA ASP A 108 13.30 11.06 4.80
C ASP A 108 14.82 11.16 4.68
N LEU A 109 15.32 11.05 3.45
CA LEU A 109 16.76 11.07 3.15
C LEU A 109 17.20 12.36 2.47
N ASN A 110 16.29 13.31 2.26
CA ASN A 110 16.54 14.55 1.49
C ASN A 110 17.18 14.25 0.12
N ARG A 111 16.74 13.16 -0.52
CA ARG A 111 17.28 12.77 -1.82
C ARG A 111 16.91 13.81 -2.86
N GLU A 112 17.89 14.23 -3.64
CA GLU A 112 17.74 15.21 -4.71
C GLU A 112 17.92 14.53 -6.07
N PRO A 113 17.33 15.10 -7.15
CA PRO A 113 17.58 14.62 -8.51
C PRO A 113 19.07 14.71 -8.85
N ALA A 114 19.58 13.69 -9.54
CA ALA A 114 20.97 13.67 -9.99
C ALA A 114 21.26 14.69 -11.09
N ALA A 115 20.24 15.15 -11.82
CA ALA A 115 20.35 16.11 -12.91
C ALA A 115 19.09 16.99 -13.02
N HIS A 116 19.16 18.02 -13.85
CA HIS A 116 17.98 18.79 -14.24
C HIS A 116 17.13 18.00 -15.23
N HIS A 117 15.81 18.02 -15.04
CA HIS A 117 14.85 17.37 -15.90
C HIS A 117 13.88 18.37 -16.52
N ASP A 118 13.45 18.11 -17.76
CA ASP A 118 12.52 18.97 -18.49
C ASP A 118 11.07 18.80 -18.03
N VAL A 119 10.74 17.59 -17.54
CA VAL A 119 9.38 17.20 -17.15
C VAL A 119 9.45 16.45 -15.82
N VAL A 120 8.53 16.75 -14.90
CA VAL A 120 8.34 16.02 -13.64
C VAL A 120 6.99 15.32 -13.68
N PHE A 121 6.99 14.00 -13.57
CA PHE A 121 5.80 13.19 -13.34
C PHE A 121 5.64 12.92 -11.84
N LEU A 122 4.60 13.47 -11.23
CA LEU A 122 4.25 13.22 -9.83
C LEU A 122 3.06 12.25 -9.75
N SER A 123 3.31 11.07 -9.20
CA SER A 123 2.24 10.13 -8.88
C SER A 123 1.52 10.53 -7.60
N THR A 124 0.21 10.71 -7.70
CA THR A 124 -0.66 11.03 -6.56
C THR A 124 -1.43 9.80 -6.03
N THR A 125 -0.99 8.58 -6.37
CA THR A 125 -1.64 7.33 -5.93
C THR A 125 -1.61 7.18 -4.41
N PHE A 126 -0.52 7.58 -3.76
CA PHE A 126 -0.34 7.57 -2.31
C PHE A 126 -0.35 8.97 -1.68
N ILE A 127 -0.75 9.98 -2.43
CA ILE A 127 -1.04 11.32 -1.91
C ILE A 127 -2.56 11.39 -1.70
N CYS A 128 -3.01 11.50 -0.45
CA CYS A 128 -4.42 11.42 -0.11
C CYS A 128 -4.99 12.73 0.43
N ASP A 129 -4.16 13.77 0.59
CA ASP A 129 -4.56 15.05 1.17
C ASP A 129 -3.85 16.23 0.50
N ARG A 130 -4.43 17.43 0.70
CA ARG A 130 -3.92 18.69 0.15
C ARG A 130 -2.55 19.05 0.70
N ARG A 131 -2.32 18.83 2.00
CA ARG A 131 -1.07 19.23 2.68
C ARG A 131 0.12 18.47 2.10
N THR A 132 -0.05 17.16 1.89
CA THR A 132 0.97 16.30 1.28
C THR A 132 1.22 16.69 -0.19
N LEU A 133 0.14 16.96 -0.96
CA LEU A 133 0.29 17.44 -2.34
C LEU A 133 1.03 18.77 -2.39
N THR A 134 0.63 19.75 -1.58
CA THR A 134 1.29 21.07 -1.53
C THR A 134 2.78 20.93 -1.22
N ARG A 135 3.12 20.10 -0.22
CA ARG A 135 4.52 19.83 0.14
C ARG A 135 5.31 19.21 -1.03
N ALA A 136 4.71 18.29 -1.77
CA ALA A 136 5.35 17.70 -2.96
C ALA A 136 5.60 18.75 -4.06
N LEU A 137 4.61 19.58 -4.33
CA LEU A 137 4.72 20.65 -5.32
C LEU A 137 5.72 21.74 -4.90
N ASP A 138 5.77 22.11 -3.62
CA ASP A 138 6.79 23.02 -3.09
C ASP A 138 8.21 22.47 -3.27
N TRP A 139 8.40 21.17 -3.03
CA TRP A 139 9.69 20.52 -3.26
C TRP A 139 10.07 20.57 -4.77
N ILE A 140 9.13 20.24 -5.67
CA ILE A 140 9.33 20.29 -7.12
C ILE A 140 9.72 21.72 -7.55
N ARG A 141 9.01 22.71 -7.07
CA ARG A 141 9.32 24.14 -7.37
C ARG A 141 10.73 24.52 -6.94
N GLN A 142 11.19 24.03 -5.79
CA GLN A 142 12.50 24.36 -5.23
C GLN A 142 13.64 23.61 -5.93
N ARG A 143 13.44 22.37 -6.34
CA ARG A 143 14.48 21.47 -6.87
C ARG A 143 14.45 21.28 -8.37
N CYS A 144 13.30 21.49 -9.00
CA CYS A 144 13.08 21.23 -10.42
C CYS A 144 12.56 22.50 -11.14
N GLY A 145 13.04 23.68 -10.75
CA GLY A 145 12.57 24.95 -11.31
C GLY A 145 12.66 25.00 -12.83
N GLY A 146 11.54 25.36 -13.48
CA GLY A 146 11.42 25.42 -14.95
C GLY A 146 11.00 24.10 -15.61
N ALA A 147 10.90 22.99 -14.88
CA ALA A 147 10.33 21.75 -15.39
C ALA A 147 8.82 21.85 -15.53
N LEU A 148 8.26 21.20 -16.56
CA LEU A 148 6.83 21.04 -16.72
C LEU A 148 6.31 20.00 -15.74
N VAL A 149 5.27 20.32 -14.95
CA VAL A 149 4.74 19.48 -13.90
C VAL A 149 3.50 18.74 -14.36
N VAL A 150 3.59 17.42 -14.39
CA VAL A 150 2.50 16.50 -14.82
C VAL A 150 2.11 15.62 -13.64
N LEU A 151 0.84 15.67 -13.26
CA LEU A 151 0.29 14.79 -12.24
C LEU A 151 -0.46 13.62 -12.85
N GLY A 152 -0.47 12.51 -12.13
CA GLY A 152 -1.32 11.34 -12.39
C GLY A 152 -1.61 10.58 -11.11
N GLY A 153 -2.48 9.57 -11.17
CA GLY A 153 -2.84 8.76 -10.02
C GLY A 153 -4.21 9.10 -9.42
N GLN A 154 -4.58 8.39 -8.35
CA GLN A 154 -5.95 8.40 -7.84
C GLN A 154 -6.41 9.78 -7.36
N TYR A 155 -5.62 10.44 -6.52
CA TYR A 155 -6.02 11.73 -5.95
C TYR A 155 -6.21 12.80 -7.03
N SER A 156 -5.25 12.95 -7.94
CA SER A 156 -5.37 13.92 -9.04
C SER A 156 -6.51 13.57 -10.01
N ASN A 157 -6.81 12.29 -10.21
CA ASN A 157 -7.94 11.88 -11.03
C ASN A 157 -9.29 12.29 -10.41
N LEU A 158 -9.43 12.17 -9.09
CA LEU A 158 -10.64 12.59 -8.36
C LEU A 158 -10.77 14.11 -8.23
N LYS A 159 -9.66 14.81 -7.98
CA LYS A 159 -9.63 16.22 -7.57
C LYS A 159 -9.07 17.17 -8.65
N TYR A 160 -8.99 16.74 -9.91
CA TYR A 160 -8.31 17.49 -10.98
C TYR A 160 -8.77 18.94 -11.11
N ASP A 161 -10.07 19.19 -11.06
CA ASP A 161 -10.64 20.54 -11.20
C ASP A 161 -10.16 21.47 -10.07
N ARG A 162 -10.19 20.98 -8.84
CA ARG A 162 -9.69 21.73 -7.68
C ARG A 162 -8.18 21.96 -7.74
N ILE A 163 -7.41 20.91 -8.09
CA ILE A 163 -5.95 21.02 -8.22
C ILE A 163 -5.60 22.09 -9.24
N MET A 164 -6.25 22.08 -10.41
CA MET A 164 -6.02 23.07 -11.45
C MET A 164 -6.38 24.50 -11.03
N ARG A 165 -7.35 24.66 -10.13
CA ARG A 165 -7.71 25.99 -9.61
C ARG A 165 -6.75 26.48 -8.54
N VAL A 166 -6.25 25.62 -7.67
CA VAL A 166 -5.53 25.99 -6.44
C VAL A 166 -4.01 25.96 -6.64
N HIS A 167 -3.50 25.08 -7.52
CA HIS A 167 -2.06 24.84 -7.73
C HIS A 167 -1.63 25.30 -9.11
N PRO A 168 -1.22 26.59 -9.28
CA PRO A 168 -0.81 27.14 -10.58
C PRO A 168 0.45 26.49 -11.16
N GLU A 169 1.27 25.84 -10.32
CA GLU A 169 2.47 25.10 -10.69
C GLU A 169 2.20 23.77 -11.41
N VAL A 170 0.96 23.28 -11.41
CA VAL A 170 0.57 22.07 -12.15
C VAL A 170 0.16 22.44 -13.56
N ASP A 171 0.87 21.94 -14.56
CA ASP A 171 0.62 22.21 -15.97
C ASP A 171 -0.38 21.26 -16.61
N ILE A 172 -0.22 19.96 -16.31
CA ILE A 172 -1.03 18.88 -16.92
C ILE A 172 -1.40 17.85 -15.86
N ILE A 173 -2.60 17.29 -16.00
CA ILE A 173 -2.99 16.08 -15.25
C ILE A 173 -3.36 15.00 -16.26
N VAL A 174 -2.77 13.81 -16.12
CA VAL A 174 -3.17 12.60 -16.86
C VAL A 174 -4.22 11.86 -16.03
N ARG A 175 -5.45 11.77 -16.57
CA ARG A 175 -6.59 11.12 -15.92
C ARG A 175 -6.78 9.71 -16.44
N GLY A 176 -7.12 8.76 -15.55
CA GLY A 176 -7.38 7.37 -15.95
C GLY A 176 -6.13 6.65 -16.45
N ASP A 177 -6.22 6.08 -17.65
CA ASP A 177 -5.16 5.25 -18.22
C ASP A 177 -4.05 6.10 -18.84
N GLY A 178 -2.80 5.88 -18.41
CA GLY A 178 -1.63 6.64 -18.85
C GLY A 178 -0.84 6.01 -19.99
N GLU A 179 -1.03 4.73 -20.26
CA GLU A 179 -0.18 3.95 -21.16
C GLU A 179 -0.20 4.45 -22.60
N GLU A 180 -1.36 4.87 -23.10
CA GLU A 180 -1.49 5.49 -24.43
C GLU A 180 -1.21 7.00 -24.36
N ALA A 181 -1.67 7.66 -23.29
CA ALA A 181 -1.58 9.11 -23.14
C ALA A 181 -0.13 9.60 -22.95
N ILE A 182 0.67 8.94 -22.13
CA ILE A 182 2.01 9.41 -21.77
C ILE A 182 2.99 9.40 -22.97
N PRO A 183 3.09 8.34 -23.78
CA PRO A 183 3.92 8.37 -24.99
C PRO A 183 3.52 9.49 -25.97
N LEU A 184 2.22 9.69 -26.16
CA LEU A 184 1.70 10.75 -27.03
C LEU A 184 1.97 12.14 -26.45
N LEU A 185 1.79 12.33 -25.14
CA LEU A 185 2.13 13.56 -24.42
C LEU A 185 3.62 13.91 -24.61
N LEU A 186 4.50 12.94 -24.37
CA LEU A 186 5.94 13.14 -24.53
C LEU A 186 6.32 13.46 -25.99
N ALA A 187 5.65 12.88 -26.97
CA ALA A 187 5.83 13.20 -28.38
C ALA A 187 5.39 14.64 -28.69
N ALA A 188 4.22 15.06 -28.19
CA ALA A 188 3.71 16.42 -28.33
C ALA A 188 4.65 17.46 -27.68
N LEU A 189 5.18 17.16 -26.50
CA LEU A 189 6.16 18.03 -25.81
C LEU A 189 7.50 18.15 -26.55
N ASP A 190 7.83 17.19 -27.39
CA ASP A 190 9.00 17.27 -28.31
C ASP A 190 8.67 17.96 -29.64
N GLY A 191 7.45 18.48 -29.80
CA GLY A 191 7.00 19.08 -31.06
C GLY A 191 6.59 18.07 -32.15
N ARG A 192 6.25 16.85 -31.77
CA ARG A 192 5.78 15.77 -32.66
C ARG A 192 4.34 15.40 -32.37
N GLY A 193 3.40 16.29 -32.67
CA GLY A 193 1.96 16.17 -32.42
C GLY A 193 1.41 17.31 -31.58
N GLU A 194 0.08 17.31 -31.43
CA GLU A 194 -0.65 18.35 -30.72
C GLU A 194 -1.20 17.81 -29.39
N LEU A 195 -1.13 18.63 -28.31
CA LEU A 195 -1.67 18.24 -27.01
C LEU A 195 -3.17 17.93 -27.05
N ASP A 196 -3.91 18.53 -27.98
CA ASP A 196 -5.36 18.32 -28.14
C ASP A 196 -5.72 16.91 -28.67
N GLU A 197 -4.77 16.27 -29.34
CA GLU A 197 -4.92 14.90 -29.84
C GLU A 197 -4.57 13.82 -28.79
N VAL A 198 -3.88 14.21 -27.73
CA VAL A 198 -3.51 13.29 -26.64
C VAL A 198 -4.73 13.01 -25.77
N PRO A 199 -5.14 11.74 -25.58
CA PRO A 199 -6.29 11.42 -24.73
C PRO A 199 -5.94 11.61 -23.24
N ASN A 200 -7.00 11.72 -22.43
CA ASN A 200 -6.93 11.68 -20.97
C ASN A 200 -6.19 12.85 -20.31
N LEU A 201 -6.03 13.99 -20.98
CA LEU A 201 -5.36 15.14 -20.39
C LEU A 201 -6.36 16.15 -19.81
N VAL A 202 -5.94 16.78 -18.72
CA VAL A 202 -6.42 18.08 -18.26
C VAL A 202 -5.24 19.04 -18.39
N VAL A 203 -5.35 20.05 -19.25
CA VAL A 203 -4.25 20.96 -19.60
C VAL A 203 -4.61 22.35 -19.11
N ARG A 204 -3.71 22.99 -18.41
CA ARG A 204 -3.84 24.36 -17.95
C ARG A 204 -3.91 25.34 -19.15
N THR A 205 -4.87 26.23 -19.13
CA THR A 205 -5.05 27.25 -20.19
C THR A 205 -4.83 28.68 -19.68
N GLY A 206 -4.78 28.84 -18.35
CA GLY A 206 -4.57 30.11 -17.69
C GLY A 206 -4.72 30.00 -16.17
N PRO A 207 -4.65 31.10 -15.42
CA PRO A 207 -4.83 31.07 -13.97
C PRO A 207 -6.20 30.50 -13.60
N GLY A 208 -6.21 29.36 -12.90
CA GLY A 208 -7.43 28.66 -12.46
C GLY A 208 -8.29 28.05 -13.57
N THR A 209 -7.86 28.12 -14.83
CA THR A 209 -8.61 27.59 -15.98
C THR A 209 -7.87 26.41 -16.63
N HIS A 210 -8.63 25.47 -17.14
CA HIS A 210 -8.11 24.28 -17.82
C HIS A 210 -9.08 23.79 -18.89
N ARG A 211 -8.59 22.98 -19.81
CA ARG A 211 -9.37 22.24 -20.80
C ARG A 211 -9.10 20.74 -20.64
N GLN A 212 -10.03 19.92 -21.09
CA GLN A 212 -9.91 18.48 -21.09
C GLN A 212 -9.88 17.94 -22.50
N THR A 213 -9.05 16.92 -22.73
CA THR A 213 -9.06 16.18 -23.99
C THR A 213 -9.99 14.96 -23.90
N ALA A 214 -10.16 14.24 -25.01
CA ALA A 214 -11.03 13.06 -25.07
C ALA A 214 -10.59 11.99 -24.06
N PHE A 215 -11.55 11.45 -23.31
CA PHE A 215 -11.26 10.39 -22.34
C PHE A 215 -11.37 9.02 -23.01
N ARG A 216 -10.35 8.17 -22.84
CA ARG A 216 -10.28 6.82 -23.40
C ARG A 216 -9.78 5.82 -22.36
N TYR A 217 -10.27 4.58 -22.48
CA TYR A 217 -9.76 3.44 -21.72
C TYR A 217 -9.00 2.51 -22.64
N ILE A 218 -7.85 2.01 -22.17
CA ILE A 218 -7.16 0.93 -22.87
C ILE A 218 -7.91 -0.40 -22.68
N ASP A 219 -7.72 -1.32 -23.61
CA ASP A 219 -8.10 -2.71 -23.42
C ASP A 219 -6.97 -3.44 -22.70
N LEU A 220 -7.18 -3.80 -21.42
CA LEU A 220 -6.18 -4.46 -20.59
C LEU A 220 -5.76 -5.83 -21.13
N GLU A 221 -6.66 -6.52 -21.86
CA GLU A 221 -6.36 -7.80 -22.48
C GLU A 221 -5.42 -7.64 -23.67
N ALA A 222 -5.70 -6.69 -24.55
CA ALA A 222 -4.92 -6.44 -25.75
C ALA A 222 -3.64 -5.65 -25.48
N TYR A 223 -3.65 -4.75 -24.46
CA TYR A 223 -2.52 -3.88 -24.19
C TYR A 223 -1.36 -4.66 -23.53
N PRO A 224 -0.11 -4.46 -23.95
CA PRO A 224 1.04 -5.13 -23.35
C PRO A 224 1.18 -4.79 -21.85
N SER A 225 1.43 -5.79 -21.02
CA SER A 225 1.81 -5.57 -19.62
C SER A 225 3.21 -4.95 -19.54
N PRO A 226 3.54 -4.20 -18.49
CA PRO A 226 4.84 -3.54 -18.33
C PRO A 226 6.01 -4.46 -18.67
N GLY A 227 6.99 -3.94 -19.42
CA GLY A 227 8.20 -4.66 -19.83
C GLY A 227 9.45 -3.94 -19.32
N PHE A 228 10.40 -4.71 -18.80
CA PHE A 228 11.63 -4.19 -18.19
C PHE A 228 12.89 -4.65 -18.92
N GLY A 229 12.75 -5.12 -20.17
CA GLY A 229 13.85 -5.71 -20.89
C GLY A 229 14.41 -6.92 -20.13
N ARG A 230 15.72 -6.88 -19.81
CA ARG A 230 16.41 -7.90 -19.00
C ARG A 230 16.84 -7.37 -17.61
N LEU A 231 16.24 -6.28 -17.15
CA LEU A 231 16.52 -5.77 -15.81
C LEU A 231 16.03 -6.77 -14.76
N GLN A 232 16.88 -7.00 -13.75
CA GLN A 232 16.51 -7.89 -12.65
C GLN A 232 15.44 -7.23 -11.76
N ARG A 233 14.35 -7.97 -11.51
CA ARG A 233 13.20 -7.53 -10.71
C ARG A 233 12.70 -8.70 -9.87
N PRO A 234 13.33 -8.99 -8.71
CA PRO A 234 12.95 -10.14 -7.89
C PRO A 234 11.51 -10.05 -7.36
N VAL A 235 10.98 -8.85 -7.24
CA VAL A 235 9.58 -8.58 -6.88
C VAL A 235 8.97 -7.69 -7.95
N VAL A 236 7.85 -8.12 -8.55
CA VAL A 236 7.15 -7.34 -9.58
C VAL A 236 5.74 -6.98 -9.09
N PRO A 237 5.41 -5.68 -9.00
CA PRO A 237 4.04 -5.25 -8.80
C PRO A 237 3.26 -5.45 -10.10
N TYR A 238 2.09 -6.07 -10.00
CA TYR A 238 1.27 -6.43 -11.14
C TYR A 238 -0.17 -5.96 -10.98
N GLU A 239 -0.76 -5.56 -12.08
CA GLU A 239 -2.17 -5.18 -12.15
C GLU A 239 -2.87 -6.08 -13.16
N SER A 240 -3.85 -6.85 -12.69
CA SER A 240 -4.67 -7.72 -13.53
C SER A 240 -6.02 -7.12 -13.86
N MET A 241 -6.42 -6.05 -13.16
CA MET A 241 -7.71 -5.39 -13.39
C MET A 241 -7.67 -3.91 -12.99
N ARG A 242 -8.54 -3.12 -13.59
CA ARG A 242 -8.83 -1.73 -13.23
C ARG A 242 -10.32 -1.55 -12.95
N GLY A 243 -10.64 -0.67 -12.01
CA GLY A 243 -11.96 -0.53 -11.47
C GLY A 243 -12.31 -1.64 -10.48
N CYS A 244 -13.52 -1.63 -9.98
CA CYS A 244 -14.03 -2.61 -9.04
C CYS A 244 -15.51 -2.87 -9.34
N PRO A 245 -15.97 -4.15 -9.36
CA PRO A 245 -17.38 -4.45 -9.63
C PRO A 245 -18.30 -4.21 -8.43
N PHE A 246 -17.74 -3.81 -7.28
CA PHE A 246 -18.47 -3.60 -6.04
C PHE A 246 -18.72 -2.12 -5.78
N SER A 247 -19.76 -1.83 -4.99
CA SER A 247 -20.25 -0.48 -4.68
C SER A 247 -20.17 -0.17 -3.18
N CYS A 248 -19.07 -0.55 -2.54
CA CYS A 248 -18.85 -0.26 -1.13
C CYS A 248 -18.87 1.25 -0.88
N ARG A 249 -19.70 1.71 0.08
CA ARG A 249 -19.95 3.13 0.30
C ARG A 249 -18.79 3.88 0.94
N PHE A 250 -17.83 3.17 1.52
CA PHE A 250 -16.61 3.76 2.10
C PHE A 250 -15.47 3.95 1.10
N CYS A 251 -15.64 3.50 -0.15
CA CYS A 251 -14.53 3.40 -1.09
C CYS A 251 -14.68 4.38 -2.25
N SER A 252 -13.71 5.28 -2.41
CA SER A 252 -13.63 6.20 -3.54
C SER A 252 -13.02 5.57 -4.80
N PHE A 253 -12.45 4.38 -4.71
CA PHE A 253 -11.75 3.74 -5.83
C PHE A 253 -12.63 3.54 -7.08
N PRO A 254 -13.92 3.12 -6.99
CA PRO A 254 -14.80 3.06 -8.16
C PRO A 254 -15.04 4.43 -8.81
N MET A 255 -14.91 5.53 -8.06
CA MET A 255 -15.01 6.89 -8.60
C MET A 255 -13.75 7.29 -9.36
N ALA A 256 -12.59 6.86 -8.88
CA ALA A 256 -11.31 7.10 -9.54
C ALA A 256 -11.12 6.21 -10.78
N SER A 257 -11.68 4.99 -10.79
CA SER A 257 -11.61 4.04 -11.90
C SER A 257 -12.98 3.39 -12.13
N PRO A 258 -13.92 4.10 -12.77
CA PRO A 258 -15.34 3.71 -12.80
C PRO A 258 -15.66 2.53 -13.72
N ARG A 259 -14.78 2.21 -14.67
CA ARG A 259 -14.99 1.09 -15.59
C ARG A 259 -14.19 -0.13 -15.16
N TRP A 260 -14.89 -1.19 -14.72
CA TRP A 260 -14.25 -2.46 -14.42
C TRP A 260 -13.81 -3.20 -15.68
N ARG A 261 -12.52 -3.52 -15.76
CA ARG A 261 -11.85 -4.26 -16.86
C ARG A 261 -10.82 -5.19 -16.25
N TYR A 262 -10.57 -6.32 -16.86
CA TYR A 262 -9.61 -7.30 -16.34
C TYR A 262 -8.98 -8.14 -17.44
N LYS A 263 -7.79 -8.66 -17.19
CA LYS A 263 -7.05 -9.60 -18.01
C LYS A 263 -7.56 -11.02 -17.80
N SER A 264 -7.45 -11.87 -18.84
CA SER A 264 -7.72 -13.31 -18.75
C SER A 264 -6.75 -14.01 -17.79
N ALA A 265 -7.10 -15.23 -17.36
CA ALA A 265 -6.22 -16.06 -16.53
C ALA A 265 -4.95 -16.46 -17.33
N GLU A 266 -5.11 -16.73 -18.60
CA GLU A 266 -4.04 -17.10 -19.53
C GLU A 266 -3.03 -15.96 -19.68
N LYS A 267 -3.50 -14.72 -19.87
CA LYS A 267 -2.62 -13.54 -19.95
C LYS A 267 -1.85 -13.32 -18.65
N ILE A 268 -2.53 -13.44 -17.49
CA ILE A 268 -1.89 -13.28 -16.18
C ILE A 268 -0.77 -14.30 -16.00
N ALA A 269 -1.05 -15.58 -16.23
CA ALA A 269 -0.06 -16.65 -16.10
C ALA A 269 1.12 -16.48 -17.08
N ALA A 270 0.85 -16.10 -18.33
CA ALA A 270 1.89 -15.81 -19.32
C ALA A 270 2.76 -14.61 -18.95
N ASP A 271 2.16 -13.52 -18.44
CA ASP A 271 2.89 -12.35 -17.95
C ASP A 271 3.81 -12.71 -16.77
N TRP A 272 3.32 -13.49 -15.80
CA TRP A 272 4.10 -13.89 -14.63
C TRP A 272 5.26 -14.82 -15.00
N ALA A 273 5.02 -15.80 -15.89
CA ALA A 273 6.08 -16.65 -16.43
C ALA A 273 7.16 -15.81 -17.15
N ARG A 274 6.74 -14.84 -17.97
CA ARG A 274 7.65 -13.94 -18.66
C ARG A 274 8.50 -13.10 -17.68
N TYR A 275 7.91 -12.59 -16.58
CA TYR A 275 8.67 -11.87 -15.55
C TYR A 275 9.66 -12.77 -14.82
N HIS A 276 9.28 -14.01 -14.55
CA HIS A 276 10.20 -14.99 -13.98
C HIS A 276 11.40 -15.24 -14.93
N GLU A 277 11.14 -15.57 -16.17
CA GLU A 277 12.18 -15.92 -17.16
C GLU A 277 13.10 -14.74 -17.53
N LEU A 278 12.54 -13.55 -17.77
CA LEU A 278 13.31 -12.42 -18.28
C LEU A 278 13.88 -11.52 -17.16
N ASN A 279 13.20 -11.44 -16.03
CA ASN A 279 13.53 -10.48 -14.99
C ASN A 279 13.90 -11.15 -13.66
N GLY A 280 13.92 -12.48 -13.57
CA GLY A 280 14.23 -13.20 -12.34
C GLY A 280 13.22 -12.97 -11.22
N ALA A 281 11.95 -12.70 -11.58
CA ALA A 281 10.90 -12.50 -10.59
C ALA A 281 10.64 -13.78 -9.80
N GLY A 282 10.79 -13.72 -8.48
CA GLY A 282 10.42 -14.78 -7.55
C GLY A 282 9.12 -14.49 -6.82
N HIS A 283 8.65 -13.24 -6.90
CA HIS A 283 7.41 -12.83 -6.24
C HIS A 283 6.64 -11.80 -7.05
N ILE A 284 5.31 -12.01 -7.14
CA ILE A 284 4.38 -11.07 -7.77
C ILE A 284 3.47 -10.45 -6.72
N ARG A 285 3.41 -9.12 -6.69
CA ARG A 285 2.44 -8.37 -5.88
C ARG A 285 1.26 -7.99 -6.75
N ALA A 286 0.15 -8.71 -6.65
CA ALA A 286 -1.08 -8.37 -7.38
C ALA A 286 -1.80 -7.22 -6.68
N MET A 287 -1.66 -6.00 -7.24
CA MET A 287 -2.10 -4.73 -6.65
C MET A 287 -3.54 -4.35 -7.03
N ASP A 288 -4.34 -5.33 -7.39
CA ASP A 288 -5.74 -5.14 -7.76
C ASP A 288 -6.61 -4.77 -6.56
N SER A 289 -7.68 -4.02 -6.78
CA SER A 289 -8.68 -3.71 -5.74
C SER A 289 -9.33 -4.98 -5.15
N THR A 290 -9.44 -6.05 -5.94
CA THR A 290 -9.88 -7.39 -5.52
C THR A 290 -9.51 -8.44 -6.60
N PHE A 291 -8.36 -9.06 -6.45
CA PHE A 291 -7.76 -9.97 -7.43
C PHE A 291 -8.63 -11.19 -7.77
N THR A 292 -9.37 -11.69 -6.80
CA THR A 292 -10.09 -12.97 -6.88
C THR A 292 -11.40 -12.94 -7.68
N VAL A 293 -11.71 -11.82 -8.34
CA VAL A 293 -12.92 -11.70 -9.17
C VAL A 293 -12.57 -11.48 -10.65
N PRO A 294 -13.42 -11.98 -11.56
CA PRO A 294 -14.59 -12.82 -11.34
C PRO A 294 -14.19 -14.26 -10.92
N PRO A 295 -15.06 -14.98 -10.19
CA PRO A 295 -14.73 -16.32 -9.67
C PRO A 295 -14.33 -17.34 -10.75
N ARG A 296 -14.87 -17.22 -11.96
CA ARG A 296 -14.49 -18.10 -13.09
C ARG A 296 -13.01 -17.90 -13.45
N ARG A 297 -12.58 -16.65 -13.59
CA ARG A 297 -11.16 -16.32 -13.86
C ARG A 297 -10.25 -16.87 -12.77
N MET A 298 -10.65 -16.69 -11.50
CA MET A 298 -9.85 -17.16 -10.37
C MET A 298 -9.67 -18.67 -10.40
N ARG A 299 -10.73 -19.44 -10.69
CA ARG A 299 -10.60 -20.91 -10.82
C ARG A 299 -9.62 -21.31 -11.91
N GLN A 300 -9.71 -20.70 -13.11
CA GLN A 300 -8.78 -20.94 -14.22
C GLN A 300 -7.34 -20.58 -13.83
N LEU A 301 -7.17 -19.47 -13.11
CA LEU A 301 -5.84 -19.02 -12.67
C LEU A 301 -5.22 -19.99 -11.66
N LEU A 302 -6.00 -20.53 -10.72
CA LEU A 302 -5.54 -21.56 -9.78
C LEU A 302 -5.15 -22.88 -10.46
N ASP A 303 -5.68 -23.15 -11.65
CA ASP A 303 -5.26 -24.31 -12.47
C ASP A 303 -3.96 -24.05 -13.25
N LEU A 304 -3.65 -22.79 -13.59
CA LEU A 304 -2.47 -22.40 -14.38
C LEU A 304 -1.24 -22.07 -13.54
N LEU A 305 -1.41 -21.41 -12.39
CA LEU A 305 -0.30 -20.89 -11.58
C LEU A 305 0.61 -21.95 -10.97
N PRO A 306 0.20 -23.19 -10.65
CA PRO A 306 1.13 -24.22 -10.18
C PRO A 306 2.30 -24.50 -11.15
N ALA A 307 2.15 -24.18 -12.41
CA ALA A 307 3.20 -24.32 -13.43
C ALA A 307 4.14 -23.10 -13.53
N VAL A 308 3.86 -22.02 -12.79
CA VAL A 308 4.65 -20.79 -12.84
C VAL A 308 5.44 -20.65 -11.55
N ASP A 309 6.77 -20.64 -11.63
CA ASP A 309 7.68 -20.65 -10.48
C ASP A 309 7.82 -19.25 -9.85
N VAL A 310 6.70 -18.73 -9.37
CA VAL A 310 6.63 -17.48 -8.61
C VAL A 310 5.67 -17.62 -7.44
N THR A 311 6.01 -17.02 -6.32
CA THR A 311 5.03 -16.79 -5.24
C THR A 311 4.25 -15.50 -5.51
N TRP A 312 3.10 -15.33 -4.88
CA TRP A 312 2.31 -14.11 -5.07
C TRP A 312 1.50 -13.70 -3.84
N GLU A 313 1.18 -12.42 -3.80
CA GLU A 313 0.25 -11.84 -2.83
C GLU A 313 -0.86 -11.07 -3.52
N ALA A 314 -2.05 -10.99 -2.89
CA ALA A 314 -3.18 -10.27 -3.47
C ALA A 314 -4.18 -9.76 -2.44
N TYR A 315 -5.01 -8.79 -2.88
CA TYR A 315 -6.18 -8.33 -2.14
C TYR A 315 -7.42 -9.14 -2.52
N THR A 316 -8.24 -9.47 -1.53
CA THR A 316 -9.47 -10.25 -1.73
C THR A 316 -10.58 -9.86 -0.74
N ARG A 317 -11.72 -10.52 -0.87
CA ARG A 317 -12.90 -10.38 -0.01
C ARG A 317 -13.16 -11.71 0.71
N ALA A 318 -13.67 -11.64 1.94
CA ALA A 318 -13.90 -12.82 2.76
C ALA A 318 -14.84 -13.86 2.12
N ASN A 319 -15.85 -13.43 1.40
CA ASN A 319 -16.84 -14.33 0.78
C ASN A 319 -16.28 -15.22 -0.35
N VAL A 320 -15.04 -14.98 -0.79
CA VAL A 320 -14.35 -15.83 -1.77
C VAL A 320 -13.70 -17.04 -1.11
N ILE A 321 -13.34 -16.91 0.17
CA ILE A 321 -12.76 -18.01 0.96
C ILE A 321 -13.91 -18.84 1.55
N THR A 322 -14.27 -19.92 0.86
CA THR A 322 -15.46 -20.71 1.19
C THR A 322 -15.18 -21.87 2.15
N GLY A 323 -13.91 -22.18 2.40
CA GLY A 323 -13.47 -23.25 3.30
C GLY A 323 -12.02 -23.62 3.07
N ARG A 324 -11.56 -24.66 3.75
CA ARG A 324 -10.17 -25.13 3.72
C ARG A 324 -9.68 -25.51 2.32
N GLU A 325 -10.51 -26.18 1.53
CA GLU A 325 -10.20 -26.54 0.14
C GLU A 325 -9.79 -25.32 -0.69
N THR A 326 -10.48 -24.18 -0.50
CA THR A 326 -10.10 -22.94 -1.19
C THR A 326 -8.68 -22.48 -0.79
N VAL A 327 -8.35 -22.58 0.50
CA VAL A 327 -7.02 -22.20 1.03
C VAL A 327 -5.93 -23.15 0.52
N ASP A 328 -6.21 -24.44 0.48
CA ASP A 328 -5.25 -25.44 0.00
C ASP A 328 -4.95 -25.23 -1.51
N ARG A 329 -5.98 -24.97 -2.33
CA ARG A 329 -5.79 -24.63 -3.75
C ARG A 329 -5.01 -23.33 -3.96
N LEU A 330 -5.21 -22.33 -3.10
CA LEU A 330 -4.42 -21.10 -3.13
C LEU A 330 -2.94 -21.38 -2.83
N ALA A 331 -2.66 -22.23 -1.84
CA ALA A 331 -1.30 -22.64 -1.50
C ALA A 331 -0.64 -23.45 -2.62
N GLU A 332 -1.35 -24.39 -3.24
CA GLU A 332 -0.90 -25.15 -4.40
C GLU A 332 -0.56 -24.24 -5.59
N ALA A 333 -1.28 -23.12 -5.72
CA ALA A 333 -1.01 -22.09 -6.72
C ALA A 333 0.05 -21.07 -6.28
N HIS A 334 0.84 -21.36 -5.24
CA HIS A 334 1.93 -20.54 -4.70
C HIS A 334 1.48 -19.20 -4.08
N CYS A 335 0.24 -19.09 -3.62
CA CYS A 335 -0.22 -17.91 -2.89
C CYS A 335 0.50 -17.81 -1.54
N ALA A 336 1.34 -16.80 -1.38
CA ALA A 336 2.07 -16.57 -0.14
C ALA A 336 1.25 -15.77 0.88
N THR A 337 0.51 -14.76 0.42
CA THR A 337 -0.22 -13.85 1.32
C THR A 337 -1.52 -13.34 0.73
N LEU A 338 -2.55 -13.26 1.56
CA LEU A 338 -3.83 -12.61 1.24
C LEU A 338 -4.08 -11.39 2.14
N SER A 339 -4.51 -10.30 1.53
CA SER A 339 -5.03 -9.12 2.22
C SER A 339 -6.55 -9.11 2.07
N ILE A 340 -7.28 -9.18 3.18
CA ILE A 340 -8.72 -9.44 3.18
C ILE A 340 -9.45 -8.30 3.88
N GLY A 341 -10.34 -7.61 3.17
CA GLY A 341 -11.20 -6.62 3.79
C GLY A 341 -12.33 -7.29 4.57
N PHE A 342 -12.22 -7.34 5.90
CA PHE A 342 -13.31 -7.75 6.79
C PHE A 342 -14.18 -6.55 7.16
N GLU A 343 -13.55 -5.43 7.42
CA GLU A 343 -14.04 -4.11 7.81
C GLU A 343 -14.75 -4.11 9.17
N SER A 344 -15.70 -5.02 9.41
CA SER A 344 -16.46 -5.13 10.65
C SER A 344 -16.98 -6.56 10.88
N MET A 345 -17.27 -6.89 12.14
CA MET A 345 -18.01 -8.10 12.52
C MET A 345 -19.48 -7.78 12.85
N SER A 346 -19.90 -6.51 12.79
CA SER A 346 -21.28 -6.09 12.97
C SER A 346 -22.07 -6.24 11.67
N PRO A 347 -23.15 -7.02 11.65
CA PRO A 347 -24.06 -7.09 10.50
C PRO A 347 -24.58 -5.71 10.09
N LYS A 348 -24.95 -4.87 11.05
CA LYS A 348 -25.44 -3.51 10.80
C LYS A 348 -24.37 -2.64 10.12
N SER A 349 -23.13 -2.66 10.60
CA SER A 349 -22.04 -1.88 10.01
C SER A 349 -21.72 -2.36 8.59
N LEU A 350 -21.70 -3.68 8.34
CA LEU A 350 -21.47 -4.24 7.01
C LEU A 350 -22.58 -3.87 6.01
N ASP A 351 -23.83 -3.82 6.47
CA ASP A 351 -24.96 -3.38 5.65
C ASP A 351 -24.88 -1.88 5.34
N LEU A 352 -24.58 -1.04 6.33
CA LEU A 352 -24.35 0.41 6.13
C LEU A 352 -23.22 0.68 5.12
N MET A 353 -22.14 -0.10 5.19
CA MET A 353 -21.01 -0.04 4.27
C MET A 353 -21.37 -0.53 2.85
N HIS A 354 -22.52 -1.16 2.66
CA HIS A 354 -22.87 -1.88 1.43
C HIS A 354 -21.75 -2.82 0.97
N LYS A 355 -21.12 -3.49 1.96
CA LYS A 355 -19.96 -4.36 1.72
C LYS A 355 -20.35 -5.60 0.91
N GLN A 356 -21.62 -6.04 0.97
CA GLN A 356 -22.10 -7.30 0.35
C GLN A 356 -21.33 -8.55 0.84
N VAL A 357 -20.82 -8.47 2.06
CA VAL A 357 -20.20 -9.56 2.83
C VAL A 357 -20.86 -9.56 4.19
N ARG A 358 -21.23 -10.73 4.68
CA ARG A 358 -21.83 -10.90 6.01
C ARG A 358 -20.76 -11.33 7.03
N ALA A 359 -21.03 -11.12 8.30
CA ALA A 359 -20.13 -11.51 9.39
C ALA A 359 -19.80 -13.02 9.37
N GLU A 360 -20.74 -13.86 8.94
CA GLU A 360 -20.54 -15.30 8.78
C GLU A 360 -19.52 -15.63 7.68
N HIS A 361 -19.44 -14.82 6.62
CA HIS A 361 -18.40 -14.98 5.61
C HIS A 361 -17.01 -14.66 6.20
N ASN A 362 -16.91 -13.62 7.03
CA ASN A 362 -15.68 -13.26 7.71
C ASN A 362 -15.24 -14.39 8.67
N ARG A 363 -16.16 -14.94 9.50
CA ARG A 363 -15.85 -16.06 10.39
C ARG A 363 -15.39 -17.29 9.62
N ARG A 364 -16.11 -17.69 8.57
CA ARG A 364 -15.75 -18.84 7.73
C ARG A 364 -14.38 -18.68 7.09
N ALA A 365 -14.10 -17.48 6.54
CA ALA A 365 -12.79 -17.20 5.96
C ALA A 365 -11.68 -17.27 7.01
N HIS A 366 -11.91 -16.72 8.21
CA HIS A 366 -10.98 -16.79 9.32
C HIS A 366 -10.72 -18.24 9.75
N GLU A 367 -11.77 -19.04 9.97
CA GLU A 367 -11.66 -20.46 10.33
C GLU A 367 -10.86 -21.27 9.30
N ALA A 368 -11.09 -21.01 7.99
CA ALA A 368 -10.37 -21.70 6.94
C ALA A 368 -8.88 -21.34 6.87
N LEU A 369 -8.53 -20.10 7.21
CA LEU A 369 -7.17 -19.54 7.10
C LEU A 369 -6.32 -19.72 8.35
N SER A 370 -6.94 -19.71 9.56
CA SER A 370 -6.24 -19.61 10.85
C SER A 370 -5.19 -20.69 11.10
N ASP A 371 -5.40 -21.90 10.58
CA ASP A 371 -4.45 -23.01 10.63
C ASP A 371 -3.91 -23.40 9.24
N GLY A 372 -4.08 -22.48 8.26
CA GLY A 372 -3.71 -22.71 6.86
C GLY A 372 -2.25 -22.41 6.54
N PRO A 373 -1.81 -22.86 5.36
CA PRO A 373 -0.45 -22.61 4.87
C PRO A 373 -0.29 -21.21 4.24
N VAL A 374 -1.38 -20.48 4.00
CA VAL A 374 -1.36 -19.15 3.39
C VAL A 374 -1.34 -18.09 4.48
N LYS A 375 -0.34 -17.23 4.48
CA LYS A 375 -0.30 -16.04 5.36
C LYS A 375 -1.45 -15.11 4.98
N TYR A 376 -2.07 -14.47 5.97
CA TYR A 376 -3.14 -13.52 5.69
C TYR A 376 -3.13 -12.35 6.66
N ARG A 377 -3.75 -11.27 6.23
CA ARG A 377 -4.03 -10.10 7.05
C ARG A 377 -5.45 -9.62 6.79
N CYS A 378 -6.16 -9.22 7.84
CA CYS A 378 -7.50 -8.65 7.71
C CYS A 378 -7.50 -7.17 8.07
N SER A 379 -8.21 -6.36 7.28
CA SER A 379 -8.48 -4.97 7.62
C SER A 379 -9.81 -4.85 8.33
N PHE A 380 -9.82 -3.98 9.36
CA PHE A 380 -10.99 -3.60 10.14
C PHE A 380 -11.02 -2.08 10.28
N MET A 381 -12.20 -1.55 10.52
CA MET A 381 -12.38 -0.13 10.77
C MET A 381 -13.36 0.12 11.91
N VAL A 382 -13.24 1.29 12.54
CA VAL A 382 -14.14 1.80 13.56
C VAL A 382 -14.61 3.19 13.18
N GLY A 383 -15.88 3.50 13.46
CA GLY A 383 -16.44 4.83 13.25
C GLY A 383 -16.99 5.04 11.84
N TYR A 384 -17.43 3.98 11.18
CA TYR A 384 -18.17 4.13 9.93
C TYR A 384 -19.52 4.84 10.17
N PRO A 385 -19.97 5.78 9.30
CA PRO A 385 -21.21 6.52 9.49
C PRO A 385 -22.44 5.64 9.79
N GLY A 386 -23.06 5.91 10.95
CA GLY A 386 -24.19 5.15 11.48
C GLY A 386 -23.82 3.97 12.38
N GLU A 387 -22.55 3.63 12.51
CA GLU A 387 -22.05 2.67 13.51
C GLU A 387 -22.10 3.28 14.90
N ALA A 388 -22.73 2.60 15.86
CA ALA A 388 -22.69 2.96 17.27
C ALA A 388 -21.58 2.18 18.00
N PRO A 389 -21.15 2.63 19.21
CA PRO A 389 -20.16 1.89 19.99
C PRO A 389 -20.53 0.44 20.24
N GLU A 390 -21.82 0.15 20.45
CA GLU A 390 -22.35 -1.20 20.67
C GLU A 390 -22.25 -2.08 19.43
N ASP A 391 -22.39 -1.49 18.23
CA ASP A 391 -22.19 -2.21 16.98
C ASP A 391 -20.71 -2.60 16.79
N TYR A 392 -19.80 -1.70 17.14
CA TYR A 392 -18.36 -1.93 17.05
C TYR A 392 -17.86 -2.97 18.05
N GLU A 393 -18.53 -3.15 19.17
CA GLU A 393 -18.14 -4.13 20.22
C GLU A 393 -17.98 -5.54 19.66
N LEU A 394 -18.80 -5.94 18.67
CA LEU A 394 -18.70 -7.24 18.00
C LEU A 394 -17.33 -7.41 17.26
N THR A 395 -16.80 -6.34 16.71
CA THR A 395 -15.48 -6.34 16.07
C THR A 395 -14.37 -6.37 17.11
N HIS A 396 -14.53 -5.59 18.17
CA HIS A 396 -13.60 -5.57 19.29
C HIS A 396 -13.45 -6.95 19.95
N GLU A 397 -14.55 -7.58 20.34
CA GLU A 397 -14.52 -8.90 20.99
C GLU A 397 -13.93 -9.98 20.09
N PHE A 398 -14.26 -9.96 18.80
CA PHE A 398 -13.67 -10.87 17.83
C PHE A 398 -12.14 -10.73 17.77
N LEU A 399 -11.65 -9.50 17.65
CA LEU A 399 -10.21 -9.23 17.62
C LEU A 399 -9.50 -9.59 18.94
N ALA A 400 -10.11 -9.25 20.08
CA ALA A 400 -9.51 -9.45 21.40
C ALA A 400 -9.54 -10.90 21.88
N GLY A 401 -10.46 -11.74 21.35
CA GLY A 401 -10.67 -13.10 21.85
C GLY A 401 -10.49 -14.23 20.83
N GLU A 402 -11.00 -14.06 19.62
CA GLU A 402 -11.11 -15.15 18.65
C GLU A 402 -10.06 -15.07 17.52
N TYR A 403 -9.73 -13.87 17.07
CA TYR A 403 -8.94 -13.67 15.85
C TYR A 403 -7.54 -14.27 15.96
N THR A 404 -7.10 -14.90 14.87
CA THR A 404 -5.73 -15.36 14.66
C THR A 404 -5.21 -14.76 13.38
N GLY A 405 -3.98 -14.28 13.35
CA GLY A 405 -3.33 -13.73 12.15
C GLY A 405 -2.96 -12.25 12.27
N HIS A 406 -2.52 -11.68 11.17
CA HIS A 406 -2.21 -10.25 11.11
C HIS A 406 -3.49 -9.44 10.90
N PHE A 407 -3.58 -8.30 11.54
CA PHE A 407 -4.70 -7.39 11.34
C PHE A 407 -4.24 -5.93 11.20
N MET A 408 -5.08 -5.14 10.58
CA MET A 408 -5.02 -3.68 10.57
C MET A 408 -6.34 -3.18 11.11
N LEU A 409 -6.29 -2.19 11.99
CA LEU A 409 -7.46 -1.49 12.49
C LEU A 409 -7.26 0.01 12.26
N SER A 410 -8.23 0.65 11.65
CA SER A 410 -8.20 2.10 11.38
C SER A 410 -9.46 2.79 11.86
N VAL A 411 -9.32 4.04 12.26
CA VAL A 411 -10.46 4.94 12.40
C VAL A 411 -10.90 5.35 10.99
N PHE A 412 -12.20 5.30 10.72
CA PHE A 412 -12.71 5.67 9.41
C PHE A 412 -12.40 7.14 9.10
N SER A 413 -11.86 7.41 7.92
CA SER A 413 -11.55 8.75 7.46
C SER A 413 -12.61 9.24 6.48
N MET A 414 -13.12 10.45 6.71
CA MET A 414 -14.14 11.10 5.88
C MET A 414 -13.57 12.28 5.07
N THR A 415 -12.35 12.17 4.63
CA THR A 415 -11.63 13.25 3.93
C THR A 415 -11.90 13.34 2.43
N ASP A 416 -12.68 12.41 1.88
CA ASP A 416 -12.96 12.37 0.44
C ASP A 416 -14.47 12.54 0.17
N GLU A 417 -14.86 13.72 -0.30
CA GLU A 417 -16.23 14.04 -0.69
C GLU A 417 -16.74 13.25 -1.89
N THR A 418 -15.88 12.50 -2.58
CA THR A 418 -16.29 11.63 -3.70
C THR A 418 -16.75 10.24 -3.24
N MET A 419 -16.55 9.89 -1.97
CA MET A 419 -17.02 8.61 -1.44
C MET A 419 -18.54 8.50 -1.49
N PRO A 420 -19.11 7.34 -1.91
CA PRO A 420 -20.57 7.17 -2.02
C PRO A 420 -21.34 7.35 -0.70
N VAL A 421 -20.70 7.25 0.46
CA VAL A 421 -21.31 7.48 1.78
C VAL A 421 -21.94 8.85 1.91
N TRP A 422 -21.45 9.85 1.17
CA TRP A 422 -21.99 11.22 1.17
C TRP A 422 -23.40 11.32 0.61
N GLN A 423 -23.87 10.34 -0.16
CA GLN A 423 -25.27 10.25 -0.58
C GLN A 423 -26.23 10.05 0.60
N ASP A 424 -25.72 9.56 1.72
CA ASP A 424 -26.47 9.35 2.97
C ASP A 424 -26.17 10.40 4.04
N ALA A 425 -25.47 11.48 3.71
CA ALA A 425 -24.97 12.45 4.70
C ALA A 425 -26.08 13.02 5.58
N GLU A 426 -27.20 13.45 4.99
CA GLU A 426 -28.35 13.96 5.74
C GLU A 426 -28.98 12.88 6.62
N ARG A 427 -29.23 11.70 6.09
CA ARG A 427 -29.83 10.58 6.81
C ARG A 427 -28.98 10.10 7.99
N LEU A 428 -27.66 10.10 7.83
CA LEU A 428 -26.70 9.66 8.82
C LEU A 428 -26.16 10.80 9.71
N GLY A 429 -26.58 12.04 9.44
CA GLY A 429 -26.13 13.22 10.19
C GLY A 429 -24.61 13.43 10.10
N ILE A 430 -24.01 13.20 8.91
CA ILE A 430 -22.56 13.29 8.72
C ILE A 430 -22.15 14.75 8.65
N HIS A 431 -21.22 15.13 9.50
CA HIS A 431 -20.55 16.42 9.49
C HIS A 431 -19.03 16.21 9.57
N VAL A 432 -18.26 16.96 8.78
CA VAL A 432 -16.79 16.96 8.76
C VAL A 432 -16.30 18.40 8.83
N ASP A 433 -15.36 18.69 9.70
CA ASP A 433 -14.85 20.05 9.93
C ASP A 433 -14.02 20.55 8.74
N ASP A 434 -13.11 19.72 8.22
CA ASP A 434 -12.32 20.01 7.01
C ASP A 434 -12.05 18.72 6.21
N PHE A 435 -12.59 18.67 5.00
CA PHE A 435 -12.38 17.53 4.08
C PHE A 435 -10.93 17.32 3.62
N GLU A 436 -10.09 18.30 3.82
CA GLU A 436 -8.74 18.26 3.32
C GLU A 436 -7.69 18.06 4.40
N ASP A 437 -8.14 18.04 5.64
CA ASP A 437 -7.31 17.65 6.77
C ASP A 437 -7.63 16.20 7.19
N PRO A 438 -6.71 15.23 6.99
CA PRO A 438 -6.94 13.85 7.40
C PRO A 438 -7.11 13.70 8.92
N ASP A 439 -6.67 14.68 9.69
CA ASP A 439 -6.83 14.74 11.16
C ASP A 439 -8.11 15.48 11.58
N SER A 440 -8.90 15.95 10.60
CA SER A 440 -10.15 16.66 10.86
C SER A 440 -11.13 15.82 11.65
N GLY A 441 -11.80 16.47 12.61
CA GLY A 441 -12.91 15.88 13.35
C GLY A 441 -14.11 15.61 12.44
N TRP A 442 -14.90 14.64 12.85
CA TRP A 442 -16.17 14.34 12.23
C TRP A 442 -17.19 13.82 13.24
N THR A 443 -18.45 13.97 12.93
CA THR A 443 -19.56 13.41 13.68
C THR A 443 -20.58 12.75 12.76
N HIS A 444 -21.33 11.80 13.28
CA HIS A 444 -22.49 11.19 12.63
C HIS A 444 -23.47 10.63 13.68
N ALA A 445 -24.62 10.12 13.25
CA ALA A 445 -25.68 9.66 14.14
C ALA A 445 -25.26 8.56 15.15
N GLY A 446 -24.20 7.80 14.88
CA GLY A 446 -23.73 6.71 15.76
C GLY A 446 -22.66 7.13 16.76
N MET A 447 -21.69 7.94 16.34
CA MET A 447 -20.59 8.41 17.20
C MET A 447 -19.85 9.61 16.60
N ASP A 448 -18.91 10.15 17.35
CA ASP A 448 -17.94 11.15 16.89
C ASP A 448 -16.53 10.57 16.72
N HIS A 449 -15.66 11.33 16.06
CA HIS A 449 -14.26 10.96 15.83
C HIS A 449 -13.49 10.68 17.13
N THR A 450 -13.77 11.44 18.19
CA THR A 450 -13.12 11.25 19.49
C THR A 450 -13.48 9.91 20.10
N THR A 451 -14.75 9.52 20.04
CA THR A 451 -15.24 8.21 20.49
C THR A 451 -14.63 7.09 19.66
N ALA A 452 -14.61 7.21 18.34
CA ALA A 452 -13.98 6.23 17.47
C ALA A 452 -12.49 6.02 17.78
N ARG A 453 -11.74 7.10 18.02
CA ARG A 453 -10.33 7.02 18.45
C ARG A 453 -10.15 6.34 19.81
N LYS A 454 -11.06 6.57 20.77
CA LYS A 454 -11.03 5.88 22.07
C LYS A 454 -11.27 4.39 21.91
N LEU A 455 -12.26 3.99 21.12
CA LEU A 455 -12.57 2.59 20.82
C LEU A 455 -11.42 1.89 20.09
N HIS A 456 -10.85 2.56 19.10
CA HIS A 456 -9.67 2.09 18.39
C HIS A 456 -8.50 1.80 19.35
N ARG A 457 -8.14 2.77 20.20
CA ARG A 457 -7.05 2.62 21.16
C ARG A 457 -7.33 1.49 22.16
N ARG A 458 -8.55 1.45 22.72
CA ARG A 458 -8.97 0.37 23.64
C ARG A 458 -8.78 -1.00 22.98
N THR A 459 -9.22 -1.14 21.74
CA THR A 459 -9.11 -2.41 21.02
C THR A 459 -7.66 -2.82 20.82
N LEU A 460 -6.78 -1.92 20.37
CA LEU A 460 -5.37 -2.24 20.19
C LEU A 460 -4.70 -2.64 21.51
N ASP A 461 -4.98 -1.92 22.60
CA ASP A 461 -4.43 -2.22 23.93
C ASP A 461 -4.92 -3.60 24.41
N GLU A 462 -6.23 -3.90 24.29
CA GLU A 462 -6.79 -5.17 24.75
C GLU A 462 -6.35 -6.35 23.89
N VAL A 463 -6.33 -6.23 22.56
CA VAL A 463 -5.84 -7.28 21.66
C VAL A 463 -4.38 -7.63 21.99
N ARG A 464 -3.55 -6.61 22.20
CA ARG A 464 -2.14 -6.82 22.54
C ARG A 464 -1.97 -7.61 23.84
N LEU A 465 -2.80 -7.33 24.85
CA LEU A 465 -2.69 -7.93 26.19
C LEU A 465 -3.39 -9.29 26.30
N ARG A 466 -4.46 -9.51 25.54
CA ARG A 466 -5.37 -10.66 25.73
C ARG A 466 -5.27 -11.70 24.63
N ASN A 467 -4.83 -11.32 23.42
CA ASN A 467 -4.83 -12.23 22.27
C ASN A 467 -3.42 -12.42 21.70
N ASP A 468 -2.79 -13.54 22.06
CA ASP A 468 -1.45 -13.90 21.60
C ASP A 468 -1.37 -14.35 20.16
N ARG A 469 -2.52 -14.60 19.52
CA ARG A 469 -2.61 -15.06 18.13
C ARG A 469 -2.89 -13.95 17.14
N ALA A 470 -3.20 -12.75 17.63
CA ALA A 470 -3.43 -11.56 16.82
C ALA A 470 -2.19 -10.66 16.83
N VAL A 471 -1.68 -10.35 15.67
CA VAL A 471 -0.50 -9.49 15.49
C VAL A 471 -0.91 -8.24 14.72
N LEU A 472 -0.68 -7.07 15.32
CA LEU A 472 -0.89 -5.80 14.65
C LEU A 472 0.17 -5.60 13.57
N LEU A 473 -0.28 -5.37 12.35
CA LEU A 473 0.59 -5.24 11.19
C LEU A 473 1.26 -3.86 11.17
N LEU A 474 2.44 -3.76 11.74
CA LEU A 474 3.17 -2.49 11.83
C LEU A 474 4.62 -2.55 11.35
N TRP A 475 5.21 -3.76 11.36
CA TRP A 475 6.65 -3.93 11.18
C TRP A 475 7.08 -4.17 9.75
N GLN A 476 6.20 -4.74 8.95
CA GLN A 476 6.57 -5.32 7.68
C GLN A 476 5.98 -4.52 6.55
N THR A 477 6.84 -3.87 5.81
CA THR A 477 6.53 -3.39 4.46
C THR A 477 6.58 -4.53 3.44
N ASP A 478 7.19 -5.66 3.80
CA ASP A 478 7.47 -6.81 2.96
C ASP A 478 6.75 -8.06 3.51
N TYR A 479 5.49 -8.23 3.14
CA TYR A 479 4.60 -9.27 3.70
C TYR A 479 4.86 -10.67 3.16
N HIS A 480 5.47 -10.78 1.99
CA HIS A 480 5.75 -12.07 1.37
C HIS A 480 6.97 -12.77 1.97
N THR A 481 7.87 -12.02 2.63
CA THR A 481 9.04 -12.60 3.27
C THR A 481 8.70 -13.00 4.71
N PRO A 482 8.88 -14.26 5.12
CA PRO A 482 8.71 -14.66 6.52
C PRO A 482 9.74 -13.95 7.40
N LEU A 483 9.37 -13.65 8.66
CA LEU A 483 10.28 -13.04 9.62
C LEU A 483 11.50 -13.93 9.85
N VAL A 484 11.25 -15.22 10.02
CA VAL A 484 12.29 -16.26 10.15
C VAL A 484 12.09 -17.28 9.01
N PRO A 485 12.98 -17.32 8.02
CA PRO A 485 12.92 -18.31 6.95
C PRO A 485 12.94 -19.75 7.47
N GLY A 486 12.14 -20.62 6.86
CA GLY A 486 12.05 -22.03 7.23
C GLY A 486 11.05 -22.36 8.34
N LEU A 487 10.53 -21.39 9.06
CA LEU A 487 9.42 -21.58 9.97
C LEU A 487 8.08 -21.60 9.22
N SER A 488 7.11 -22.35 9.76
CA SER A 488 5.72 -22.33 9.29
C SER A 488 5.07 -20.96 9.46
N VAL A 489 3.95 -20.73 8.82
CA VAL A 489 3.16 -19.49 8.97
C VAL A 489 2.78 -19.25 10.43
N LYS A 490 2.41 -20.30 11.16
CA LYS A 490 2.02 -20.22 12.58
C LYS A 490 3.20 -19.90 13.49
N GLU A 491 4.36 -20.50 13.27
CA GLU A 491 5.58 -20.20 14.05
C GLU A 491 6.07 -18.79 13.76
N ASN A 492 6.02 -18.32 12.51
CA ASN A 492 6.34 -16.95 12.16
C ASN A 492 5.38 -15.95 12.83
N LEU A 493 4.08 -16.23 12.85
CA LEU A 493 3.09 -15.39 13.54
C LEU A 493 3.43 -15.26 15.04
N TRP A 494 3.83 -16.39 15.66
CA TRP A 494 4.27 -16.38 17.07
C TRP A 494 5.57 -15.59 17.27
N ALA A 495 6.55 -15.76 16.40
CA ALA A 495 7.79 -14.98 16.45
C ALA A 495 7.51 -13.47 16.32
N GLU A 496 6.63 -13.08 15.40
CA GLU A 496 6.20 -11.69 15.23
C GLU A 496 5.48 -11.15 16.47
N LYS A 497 4.65 -11.97 17.13
CA LYS A 497 3.99 -11.60 18.40
C LYS A 497 4.99 -11.38 19.53
N LEU A 498 5.99 -12.22 19.64
CA LEU A 498 7.07 -12.06 20.62
C LEU A 498 7.86 -10.76 20.39
N VAL A 499 8.17 -10.45 19.13
CA VAL A 499 8.81 -9.18 18.76
C VAL A 499 7.93 -7.97 19.08
N GLU A 500 6.62 -8.06 18.80
CA GLU A 500 5.64 -7.02 19.18
C GLU A 500 5.68 -6.78 20.69
N ARG A 501 5.64 -7.85 21.50
CA ARG A 501 5.70 -7.74 22.96
C ARG A 501 7.02 -7.13 23.45
N LEU A 502 8.15 -7.58 22.91
CA LEU A 502 9.46 -6.99 23.22
C LEU A 502 9.50 -5.50 22.90
N GLY A 503 8.95 -5.11 21.74
CA GLY A 503 8.88 -3.72 21.32
C GLY A 503 8.00 -2.84 22.21
N MET A 504 7.01 -3.43 22.88
CA MET A 504 6.09 -2.72 23.77
C MET A 504 6.54 -2.67 25.22
N LEU A 505 7.55 -3.42 25.61
CA LEU A 505 8.07 -3.42 26.99
C LEU A 505 8.37 -2.01 27.55
N PRO A 506 8.93 -1.04 26.79
CA PRO A 506 9.13 0.30 27.30
C PRO A 506 7.85 1.01 27.72
N VAL A 507 6.70 0.65 27.14
CA VAL A 507 5.38 1.18 27.46
C VAL A 507 4.76 0.42 28.64
N ASP A 508 4.83 -0.92 28.59
CA ASP A 508 4.20 -1.80 29.58
C ASP A 508 4.94 -1.85 30.91
N VAL A 509 6.28 -1.74 30.85
CA VAL A 509 7.18 -1.81 32.01
C VAL A 509 8.07 -0.56 32.03
N PRO A 510 7.61 0.54 32.64
CA PRO A 510 8.34 1.81 32.67
C PRO A 510 9.71 1.72 33.34
N ASP A 511 9.88 0.86 34.36
CA ASP A 511 11.17 0.67 35.04
C ASP A 511 12.16 -0.12 34.16
N PRO A 512 13.31 0.47 33.76
CA PRO A 512 14.30 -0.21 32.93
C PRO A 512 14.88 -1.50 33.53
N ARG A 513 14.92 -1.62 34.87
CA ARG A 513 15.45 -2.83 35.53
C ARG A 513 14.48 -3.99 35.39
N GLN A 514 13.19 -3.74 35.61
CA GLN A 514 12.12 -4.74 35.46
C GLN A 514 11.93 -5.18 34.00
N ARG A 515 12.31 -4.34 33.02
CA ARG A 515 12.24 -4.72 31.59
C ARG A 515 13.16 -5.88 31.26
N VAL A 516 14.33 -5.99 31.89
CA VAL A 516 15.27 -7.10 31.65
C VAL A 516 14.61 -8.41 32.05
N ASP A 517 13.99 -8.44 33.24
CA ASP A 517 13.30 -9.63 33.74
C ASP A 517 12.07 -9.98 32.89
N ALA A 518 11.34 -8.96 32.45
CA ALA A 518 10.18 -9.14 31.57
C ALA A 518 10.57 -9.56 30.13
N ALA A 519 11.75 -9.17 29.65
CA ALA A 519 12.25 -9.56 28.32
C ALA A 519 12.74 -11.00 28.29
N ALA A 520 13.29 -11.53 29.38
CA ALA A 520 13.93 -12.85 29.42
C ALA A 520 13.03 -13.98 28.88
N PRO A 521 11.79 -14.20 29.34
CA PRO A 521 10.94 -15.29 28.85
C PRO A 521 10.52 -15.11 27.38
N LEU A 522 10.47 -13.88 26.87
CA LEU A 522 10.20 -13.60 25.47
C LEU A 522 11.40 -13.97 24.59
N LEU A 523 12.61 -13.67 25.06
CA LEU A 523 13.85 -14.02 24.39
C LEU A 523 14.09 -15.54 24.40
N ASP A 524 13.83 -16.23 25.52
CA ASP A 524 13.88 -17.69 25.62
C ASP A 524 12.92 -18.34 24.61
N SER A 525 11.71 -17.80 24.47
CA SER A 525 10.73 -18.27 23.50
C SER A 525 11.18 -18.03 22.04
N LEU A 526 11.83 -16.91 21.77
CA LEU A 526 12.41 -16.62 20.46
C LEU A 526 13.60 -17.55 20.14
N GLU A 527 14.41 -17.93 21.14
CA GLU A 527 15.53 -18.84 20.96
C GLU A 527 15.06 -20.23 20.52
N LEU A 528 13.91 -20.71 21.01
CA LEU A 528 13.28 -21.95 20.55
C LEU A 528 12.87 -21.88 19.07
N LEU A 529 12.64 -20.69 18.53
CA LEU A 529 12.34 -20.43 17.12
C LEU A 529 13.59 -20.10 16.28
N GLY A 530 14.80 -20.31 16.83
CA GLY A 530 16.05 -20.04 16.15
C GLY A 530 16.43 -18.56 16.07
N VAL A 531 15.86 -17.72 16.96
CA VAL A 531 16.18 -16.29 17.05
C VAL A 531 16.90 -16.02 18.36
N ARG A 532 18.01 -15.29 18.31
CA ARG A 532 18.73 -14.88 19.51
C ARG A 532 19.12 -13.41 19.48
N ALA A 533 19.38 -12.85 20.65
CA ALA A 533 20.03 -11.57 20.80
C ALA A 533 21.56 -11.73 20.76
N THR A 534 22.23 -10.92 19.96
CA THR A 534 23.69 -10.89 19.91
C THR A 534 24.18 -9.49 20.28
N ASN A 535 25.01 -9.40 21.32
CA ASN A 535 25.59 -8.14 21.77
C ASN A 535 26.80 -7.68 20.91
N HIS A 536 27.06 -8.31 19.77
CA HIS A 536 28.13 -7.88 18.87
C HIS A 536 27.61 -6.96 17.79
N PRO A 537 28.25 -5.80 17.55
CA PRO A 537 28.07 -5.09 16.29
C PRO A 537 28.46 -6.06 15.15
N PRO A 538 27.79 -5.97 13.98
CA PRO A 538 28.21 -6.73 12.83
C PRO A 538 29.69 -6.42 12.58
N ASP A 539 30.48 -7.49 12.39
CA ASP A 539 31.90 -7.39 12.05
C ASP A 539 32.10 -6.24 11.05
N GLY A 540 32.95 -5.30 11.45
CA GLY A 540 33.21 -4.06 10.73
C GLY A 540 33.73 -4.34 9.31
N ARG A 541 32.76 -4.52 8.41
CA ARG A 541 32.93 -4.24 7.00
C ARG A 541 31.85 -3.19 6.65
N SER A 542 32.27 -1.94 6.76
CA SER A 542 31.73 -0.86 5.93
C SER A 542 31.98 -1.26 4.49
N GLY A 543 31.11 -2.12 3.96
CA GLY A 543 31.01 -2.40 2.56
C GLY A 543 30.23 -1.25 1.95
N GLU A 544 30.93 -0.42 1.23
CA GLU A 544 30.42 0.46 0.22
C GLU A 544 29.27 -0.21 -0.51
N MET A 545 28.07 0.33 -0.37
CA MET A 545 26.99 0.05 -1.28
C MET A 545 26.90 1.23 -2.23
N ALA A 546 27.40 0.98 -3.44
CA ALA A 546 27.11 1.76 -4.61
C ALA A 546 25.62 1.64 -5.00
#